data_3c86c4aa100c55fd78a027dc0620a6c3
#
_entry.id   3c86c4aa100c55fd78a027dc0620a6c3
#
_cell.length_a   1.000
_cell.length_b   1.000
_cell.length_c   1.000
_cell.angle_alpha   90.00
_cell.angle_beta   90.00
_cell.angle_gamma   90.00
#
_symmetry.space_group_name_H-M   'P 1'
#
loop_
_entity.id
_entity.type
_entity.pdbx_description
1 polymer ?
#
loop_
_entity_poly.entity_id
_entity_poly.type
_entity_poly.pdbx_seq_one_letter_code
_entity_poly.pdbx_strand_id
1 'polypeptide(L)'
;AAPAAPAKKVFVNIATGGTAGVYYPLGGAMAEIFNKNIPGMNASAQSTGASVANINLIKDGKVELALVQNDIAYYAANGTEMFKDKKVPGIQGVASLYNETIQIVTIEGKGIKTVADLKGKRVAVGALGSGTEANARQIMEIFGITYNDIKPQYLSFGEAANGLKDGNIDAAFVTAGAPTAR
;
A
#
# COMPACT_ATOMS: atom_id res chain seq x y z
N ALA A 1 35.31 -19.06 -31.03
CA ALA A 1 34.32 -19.15 -29.95
C ALA A 1 32.95 -18.95 -30.58
N ALA A 2 32.02 -19.89 -30.38
CA ALA A 2 30.65 -19.74 -30.84
C ALA A 2 29.98 -18.56 -30.11
N PRO A 3 29.15 -17.72 -30.78
CA PRO A 3 28.44 -16.66 -30.11
C PRO A 3 27.55 -17.24 -29.01
N ALA A 4 27.63 -16.67 -27.83
CA ALA A 4 26.75 -17.06 -26.71
C ALA A 4 25.31 -16.93 -27.14
N ALA A 5 24.49 -17.95 -26.87
CA ALA A 5 23.06 -17.90 -27.16
C ALA A 5 22.45 -16.67 -26.46
N PRO A 6 21.50 -15.94 -27.10
CA PRO A 6 20.90 -14.78 -26.48
C PRO A 6 20.22 -15.18 -25.18
N ALA A 7 20.51 -14.43 -24.12
CA ALA A 7 19.91 -14.66 -22.81
C ALA A 7 18.38 -14.66 -22.90
N LYS A 8 17.72 -15.68 -22.34
CA LYS A 8 16.26 -15.76 -22.31
C LYS A 8 15.72 -14.53 -21.57
N LYS A 9 14.83 -13.78 -22.18
CA LYS A 9 14.18 -12.63 -21.53
C LYS A 9 13.31 -13.13 -20.36
N VAL A 10 13.52 -12.51 -19.20
CA VAL A 10 12.73 -12.75 -17.97
C VAL A 10 11.99 -11.47 -17.61
N PHE A 11 10.68 -11.53 -17.57
CA PHE A 11 9.85 -10.38 -17.18
C PHE A 11 9.55 -10.46 -15.69
N VAL A 12 9.69 -9.35 -15.00
CA VAL A 12 9.39 -9.20 -13.57
C VAL A 12 8.55 -7.96 -13.35
N ASN A 13 7.30 -8.15 -12.99
CA ASN A 13 6.38 -7.09 -12.62
C ASN A 13 6.41 -6.92 -11.10
N ILE A 14 6.62 -5.70 -10.64
CA ILE A 14 6.71 -5.35 -9.21
C ILE A 14 5.46 -4.54 -8.86
N ALA A 15 4.52 -5.14 -8.15
CA ALA A 15 3.33 -4.45 -7.66
C ALA A 15 3.72 -3.51 -6.51
N THR A 16 3.26 -2.26 -6.57
CA THR A 16 3.65 -1.21 -5.64
C THR A 16 2.44 -0.60 -4.93
N GLY A 17 2.15 0.66 -5.13
CA GLY A 17 1.03 1.42 -4.58
C GLY A 17 0.79 2.67 -5.41
N GLY A 18 0.08 3.63 -4.86
CA GLY A 18 -0.11 4.93 -5.51
C GLY A 18 1.23 5.66 -5.73
N THR A 19 1.33 6.40 -6.82
CA THR A 19 2.59 7.06 -7.25
C THR A 19 3.13 8.10 -6.26
N ALA A 20 2.28 8.61 -5.37
CA ALA A 20 2.67 9.54 -4.30
C ALA A 20 3.19 8.85 -3.03
N GLY A 21 3.12 7.51 -2.95
CA GLY A 21 3.61 6.71 -1.82
C GLY A 21 5.06 6.26 -2.03
N VAL A 22 5.62 5.64 -0.99
CA VAL A 22 7.02 5.16 -0.98
C VAL A 22 7.20 3.92 -1.85
N TYR A 23 6.20 3.06 -1.97
CA TYR A 23 6.30 1.80 -2.75
C TYR A 23 6.65 2.03 -4.21
N TYR A 24 6.01 3.00 -4.86
CA TYR A 24 6.21 3.21 -6.30
C TYR A 24 7.64 3.59 -6.67
N PRO A 25 8.28 4.62 -6.06
CA PRO A 25 9.66 4.95 -6.34
C PRO A 25 10.64 3.83 -5.94
N LEU A 26 10.38 3.09 -4.86
CA LEU A 26 11.20 1.92 -4.49
C LEU A 26 11.11 0.80 -5.53
N GLY A 27 9.89 0.45 -5.96
CA GLY A 27 9.69 -0.54 -7.02
C GLY A 27 10.36 -0.13 -8.32
N GLY A 28 10.31 1.17 -8.66
CA GLY A 28 11.03 1.73 -9.81
C GLY A 28 12.54 1.55 -9.71
N ALA A 29 13.11 1.90 -8.56
CA ALA A 29 14.55 1.72 -8.30
C ALA A 29 14.97 0.23 -8.33
N MET A 30 14.15 -0.66 -7.76
CA MET A 30 14.38 -2.12 -7.83
C MET A 30 14.38 -2.60 -9.28
N ALA A 31 13.39 -2.18 -10.08
CA ALA A 31 13.29 -2.55 -11.49
C ALA A 31 14.53 -2.07 -12.28
N GLU A 32 14.98 -0.84 -12.04
CA GLU A 32 16.18 -0.29 -12.66
C GLU A 32 17.44 -1.11 -12.30
N ILE A 33 17.62 -1.43 -11.01
CA ILE A 33 18.76 -2.25 -10.54
C ILE A 33 18.73 -3.64 -11.20
N PHE A 34 17.56 -4.29 -11.26
CA PHE A 34 17.44 -5.62 -11.88
C PHE A 34 17.77 -5.56 -13.37
N ASN A 35 17.20 -4.59 -14.09
CA ASN A 35 17.46 -4.43 -15.53
C ASN A 35 18.92 -4.14 -15.85
N LYS A 36 19.60 -3.38 -14.98
CA LYS A 36 21.02 -3.03 -15.16
C LYS A 36 21.97 -4.18 -14.88
N ASN A 37 21.67 -5.01 -13.87
CA ASN A 37 22.65 -5.96 -13.33
C ASN A 37 22.37 -7.41 -13.70
N ILE A 38 21.18 -7.75 -14.19
CA ILE A 38 20.80 -9.13 -14.53
C ILE A 38 20.59 -9.24 -16.05
N PRO A 39 21.48 -9.92 -16.78
CA PRO A 39 21.34 -10.08 -18.23
C PRO A 39 20.01 -10.75 -18.60
N GLY A 40 19.28 -10.13 -19.55
CA GLY A 40 17.97 -10.62 -20.02
C GLY A 40 16.78 -10.27 -19.12
N MET A 41 17.00 -9.58 -17.99
CA MET A 41 15.92 -9.10 -17.13
C MET A 41 15.13 -7.94 -17.79
N ASN A 42 13.83 -7.98 -17.62
CA ASN A 42 12.90 -6.89 -17.98
C ASN A 42 11.92 -6.67 -16.83
N ALA A 43 12.36 -5.90 -15.85
CA ALA A 43 11.56 -5.57 -14.66
C ALA A 43 10.85 -4.23 -14.81
N SER A 44 9.64 -4.12 -14.27
CA SER A 44 8.85 -2.89 -14.25
C SER A 44 8.04 -2.75 -12.96
N ALA A 45 7.92 -1.51 -12.46
CA ALA A 45 7.06 -1.18 -11.33
C ALA A 45 5.64 -0.86 -11.82
N GLN A 46 4.64 -1.40 -11.13
CA GLN A 46 3.23 -1.17 -11.41
C GLN A 46 2.58 -0.43 -10.25
N SER A 47 1.88 0.66 -10.56
CA SER A 47 1.02 1.34 -9.58
C SER A 47 -0.24 0.50 -9.33
N THR A 48 -0.60 0.32 -8.06
CA THR A 48 -1.71 -0.54 -7.64
C THR A 48 -2.48 0.07 -6.47
N GLY A 49 -3.51 -0.64 -5.98
CA GLY A 49 -4.19 -0.33 -4.72
C GLY A 49 -3.37 -0.65 -3.46
N ALA A 50 -2.09 -1.06 -3.58
CA ALA A 50 -1.17 -1.46 -2.52
C ALA A 50 -1.51 -2.83 -1.87
N SER A 51 -1.22 -3.01 -0.59
CA SER A 51 -0.92 -4.29 0.06
C SER A 51 -1.91 -5.43 -0.19
N VAL A 52 -3.21 -5.22 0.00
CA VAL A 52 -4.22 -6.28 -0.21
C VAL A 52 -4.38 -6.59 -1.70
N ALA A 53 -4.40 -5.55 -2.53
CA ALA A 53 -4.43 -5.71 -3.99
C ALA A 53 -3.18 -6.46 -4.49
N ASN A 54 -2.01 -6.14 -3.95
CA ASN A 54 -0.73 -6.75 -4.30
C ASN A 54 -0.69 -8.25 -3.96
N ILE A 55 -1.18 -8.63 -2.78
CA ILE A 55 -1.31 -10.03 -2.40
C ILE A 55 -2.20 -10.79 -3.40
N ASN A 56 -3.31 -10.19 -3.81
CA ASN A 56 -4.19 -10.82 -4.79
C ASN A 56 -3.51 -10.95 -6.17
N LEU A 57 -2.72 -9.97 -6.60
CA LEU A 57 -1.96 -10.05 -7.84
C LEU A 57 -0.90 -11.16 -7.80
N ILE A 58 -0.18 -11.33 -6.68
CA ILE A 58 0.75 -12.47 -6.47
C ILE A 58 0.00 -13.79 -6.53
N LYS A 59 -1.10 -13.90 -5.78
CA LYS A 59 -1.94 -15.12 -5.76
C LYS A 59 -2.41 -15.52 -7.15
N ASP A 60 -2.80 -14.54 -7.95
CA ASP A 60 -3.32 -14.74 -9.31
C ASP A 60 -2.19 -14.94 -10.35
N GLY A 61 -0.91 -14.92 -9.94
CA GLY A 61 0.25 -15.04 -10.83
C GLY A 61 0.40 -13.90 -11.83
N LYS A 62 -0.11 -12.71 -11.49
CA LYS A 62 -0.07 -11.52 -12.35
C LYS A 62 1.17 -10.67 -12.16
N VAL A 63 1.85 -10.84 -11.04
CA VAL A 63 3.12 -10.19 -10.70
C VAL A 63 4.04 -11.16 -10.00
N GLU A 64 5.33 -10.98 -10.13
CA GLU A 64 6.36 -11.82 -9.55
C GLU A 64 6.83 -11.30 -8.19
N LEU A 65 6.80 -9.98 -7.99
CA LEU A 65 7.18 -9.31 -6.75
C LEU A 65 6.13 -8.29 -6.34
N ALA A 66 6.05 -8.03 -5.04
CA ALA A 66 5.15 -7.02 -4.51
C ALA A 66 5.70 -6.38 -3.23
N LEU A 67 5.47 -5.08 -3.09
CA LEU A 67 5.66 -4.36 -1.84
C LEU A 67 4.37 -4.46 -1.02
N VAL A 68 4.49 -4.91 0.22
CA VAL A 68 3.34 -5.27 1.07
C VAL A 68 3.67 -4.95 2.52
N GLN A 69 2.71 -4.43 3.27
CA GLN A 69 2.80 -4.32 4.72
C GLN A 69 2.90 -5.72 5.34
N ASN A 70 3.71 -5.86 6.38
CA ASN A 70 3.95 -7.14 7.04
C ASN A 70 2.71 -7.72 7.72
N ASP A 71 1.83 -6.88 8.28
CA ASP A 71 0.55 -7.28 8.86
C ASP A 71 -0.38 -7.87 7.79
N ILE A 72 -0.50 -7.22 6.63
CA ILE A 72 -1.31 -7.72 5.51
C ILE A 72 -0.76 -9.05 4.96
N ALA A 73 0.57 -9.17 4.85
CA ALA A 73 1.20 -10.44 4.47
C ALA A 73 0.91 -11.54 5.49
N TYR A 74 0.95 -11.23 6.78
CA TYR A 74 0.61 -12.15 7.85
C TYR A 74 -0.86 -12.60 7.75
N TYR A 75 -1.81 -11.68 7.57
CA TYR A 75 -3.23 -12.01 7.43
C TYR A 75 -3.49 -12.91 6.23
N ALA A 76 -2.84 -12.62 5.12
CA ALA A 76 -2.95 -13.45 3.91
C ALA A 76 -2.39 -14.87 4.10
N ALA A 77 -1.20 -14.97 4.71
CA ALA A 77 -0.55 -16.25 4.97
C ALA A 77 -1.30 -17.12 5.97
N ASN A 78 -2.04 -16.53 6.91
CA ASN A 78 -2.80 -17.25 7.94
C ASN A 78 -4.29 -17.39 7.62
N GLY A 79 -4.82 -16.65 6.65
CA GLY A 79 -6.26 -16.65 6.33
C GLY A 79 -7.09 -15.97 7.41
N THR A 80 -6.62 -14.84 7.92
CA THR A 80 -7.29 -14.02 8.94
C THR A 80 -7.72 -12.67 8.38
N GLU A 81 -8.47 -11.90 9.14
CA GLU A 81 -8.96 -10.57 8.77
C GLU A 81 -9.62 -10.56 7.38
N MET A 82 -9.20 -9.66 6.49
CA MET A 82 -9.73 -9.57 5.12
C MET A 82 -9.45 -10.81 4.25
N PHE A 83 -8.60 -11.72 4.72
CA PHE A 83 -8.30 -13.00 4.07
C PHE A 83 -8.95 -14.20 4.77
N LYS A 84 -9.92 -13.97 5.67
CA LYS A 84 -10.67 -15.05 6.31
C LYS A 84 -11.26 -15.95 5.22
N ASP A 85 -11.04 -17.26 5.37
CA ASP A 85 -11.44 -18.30 4.39
C ASP A 85 -10.83 -18.16 2.99
N LYS A 86 -9.81 -17.27 2.84
CA LYS A 86 -9.11 -16.99 1.58
C LYS A 86 -7.59 -16.99 1.77
N LYS A 87 -7.10 -17.93 2.56
CA LYS A 87 -5.66 -18.09 2.80
C LYS A 87 -4.88 -18.12 1.48
N VAL A 88 -3.76 -17.42 1.44
CA VAL A 88 -2.86 -17.40 0.29
C VAL A 88 -1.58 -18.13 0.66
N PRO A 89 -1.52 -19.46 0.41
CA PRO A 89 -0.33 -20.24 0.71
C PRO A 89 0.81 -19.90 -0.25
N GLY A 90 2.04 -20.09 0.20
CA GLY A 90 3.22 -19.95 -0.66
C GLY A 90 3.75 -18.52 -0.81
N ILE A 91 3.18 -17.53 -0.13
CA ILE A 91 3.79 -16.20 -0.04
C ILE A 91 5.11 -16.32 0.71
N GLN A 92 6.17 -15.76 0.15
CA GLN A 92 7.50 -15.73 0.76
C GLN A 92 7.97 -14.29 0.93
N GLY A 93 8.46 -13.96 2.13
CA GLY A 93 9.16 -12.71 2.38
C GLY A 93 10.58 -12.76 1.79
N VAL A 94 10.92 -11.77 0.98
CA VAL A 94 12.24 -11.63 0.38
C VAL A 94 13.13 -10.72 1.22
N ALA A 95 12.61 -9.56 1.63
CA ALA A 95 13.32 -8.58 2.43
C ALA A 95 12.35 -7.68 3.21
N SER A 96 12.82 -7.16 4.35
CA SER A 96 12.19 -6.03 5.05
C SER A 96 12.95 -4.76 4.69
N LEU A 97 12.26 -3.77 4.15
CA LEU A 97 12.91 -2.59 3.57
C LEU A 97 12.94 -1.40 4.52
N TYR A 98 11.82 -1.07 5.17
CA TYR A 98 11.69 0.08 6.07
C TYR A 98 10.45 -0.05 6.97
N ASN A 99 10.41 0.77 8.01
CA ASN A 99 9.24 0.83 8.91
C ASN A 99 8.17 1.75 8.34
N GLU A 100 6.92 1.30 8.40
CA GLU A 100 5.76 2.11 8.06
C GLU A 100 5.05 2.58 9.32
N THR A 101 4.94 3.89 9.47
CA THR A 101 4.25 4.52 10.59
C THR A 101 2.83 4.86 10.19
N ILE A 102 1.86 4.46 11.01
CA ILE A 102 0.46 4.86 10.81
C ILE A 102 0.30 6.28 11.36
N GLN A 103 -0.15 7.18 10.51
CA GLN A 103 -0.35 8.58 10.82
C GLN A 103 -1.79 8.98 10.51
N ILE A 104 -2.37 9.84 11.36
CA ILE A 104 -3.64 10.51 11.08
C ILE A 104 -3.32 11.99 10.88
N VAL A 105 -3.57 12.48 9.68
CA VAL A 105 -3.24 13.85 9.27
C VAL A 105 -4.53 14.65 9.17
N THR A 106 -4.53 15.85 9.71
CA THR A 106 -5.63 16.82 9.60
C THR A 106 -5.07 18.24 9.44
N ILE A 107 -5.92 19.18 9.06
CA ILE A 107 -5.58 20.59 8.97
C ILE A 107 -6.04 21.30 10.25
N GLU A 108 -5.26 22.26 10.72
CA GLU A 108 -5.61 23.10 11.85
C GLU A 108 -7.01 23.74 11.65
N GLY A 109 -7.75 23.87 12.74
CA GLY A 109 -9.12 24.44 12.71
C GLY A 109 -10.23 23.42 12.42
N LYS A 110 -9.93 22.15 12.08
CA LYS A 110 -10.95 21.10 11.84
C LYS A 110 -11.53 20.50 13.12
N GLY A 111 -10.98 20.86 14.29
CA GLY A 111 -11.45 20.37 15.60
C GLY A 111 -11.16 18.88 15.82
N ILE A 112 -10.14 18.33 15.16
CA ILE A 112 -9.70 16.94 15.30
C ILE A 112 -8.40 16.92 16.09
N LYS A 113 -8.44 16.38 17.30
CA LYS A 113 -7.28 16.24 18.20
C LYS A 113 -7.06 14.79 18.61
N THR A 114 -8.12 13.97 18.55
CA THR A 114 -8.11 12.57 18.92
C THR A 114 -8.82 11.73 17.85
N VAL A 115 -8.68 10.40 17.90
CA VAL A 115 -9.38 9.49 17.01
C VAL A 115 -10.91 9.64 17.17
N ALA A 116 -11.39 9.90 18.39
CA ALA A 116 -12.83 10.08 18.66
C ALA A 116 -13.45 11.26 17.90
N ASP A 117 -12.66 12.29 17.59
CA ASP A 117 -13.11 13.47 16.87
C ASP A 117 -13.36 13.22 15.37
N LEU A 118 -13.01 12.01 14.87
CA LEU A 118 -13.29 11.61 13.49
C LEU A 118 -14.78 11.35 13.24
N LYS A 119 -15.63 11.16 14.28
CA LYS A 119 -17.07 10.96 14.11
C LYS A 119 -17.69 12.10 13.33
N GLY A 120 -18.51 11.75 12.31
CA GLY A 120 -19.16 12.69 11.41
C GLY A 120 -18.26 13.36 10.37
N LYS A 121 -16.94 13.13 10.43
CA LYS A 121 -15.97 13.77 9.53
C LYS A 121 -15.84 13.02 8.20
N ARG A 122 -15.35 13.72 7.17
CA ARG A 122 -14.92 13.15 5.89
C ARG A 122 -13.49 12.68 6.05
N VAL A 123 -13.27 11.37 6.08
CA VAL A 123 -11.98 10.77 6.40
C VAL A 123 -11.48 9.94 5.22
N ALA A 124 -10.32 10.31 4.67
CA ALA A 124 -9.63 9.46 3.72
C ALA A 124 -9.01 8.27 4.49
N VAL A 125 -9.53 7.09 4.24
CA VAL A 125 -9.16 5.86 4.94
C VAL A 125 -8.06 5.06 4.21
N GLY A 126 -7.55 5.59 3.10
CA GLY A 126 -6.62 4.92 2.20
C GLY A 126 -7.32 4.43 0.92
N ALA A 127 -6.54 4.05 -0.08
CA ALA A 127 -7.07 3.51 -1.32
C ALA A 127 -7.78 2.17 -1.07
N LEU A 128 -8.79 1.87 -1.87
CA LEU A 128 -9.48 0.59 -1.79
C LEU A 128 -8.49 -0.57 -2.04
N GLY A 129 -8.45 -1.53 -1.12
CA GLY A 129 -7.51 -2.65 -1.18
C GLY A 129 -6.10 -2.32 -0.67
N SER A 130 -5.90 -1.18 0.01
CA SER A 130 -4.63 -0.83 0.65
C SER A 130 -4.54 -1.40 2.07
N GLY A 131 -3.31 -1.55 2.56
CA GLY A 131 -3.08 -1.84 3.97
C GLY A 131 -3.43 -0.65 4.87
N THR A 132 -3.31 0.57 4.36
CA THR A 132 -3.74 1.79 5.07
C THR A 132 -5.23 1.74 5.41
N GLU A 133 -6.08 1.28 4.48
CA GLU A 133 -7.51 1.11 4.73
C GLU A 133 -7.77 0.09 5.84
N ALA A 134 -7.07 -1.03 5.81
CA ALA A 134 -7.17 -2.04 6.87
C ALA A 134 -6.77 -1.48 8.23
N ASN A 135 -5.65 -0.76 8.30
CA ASN A 135 -5.19 -0.12 9.54
C ASN A 135 -6.17 0.97 10.02
N ALA A 136 -6.72 1.78 9.12
CA ALA A 136 -7.71 2.81 9.48
C ALA A 136 -8.93 2.19 10.14
N ARG A 137 -9.47 1.11 9.56
CA ARG A 137 -10.61 0.37 10.12
C ARG A 137 -10.26 -0.21 11.49
N GLN A 138 -9.16 -0.91 11.62
CA GLN A 138 -8.73 -1.55 12.87
C GLN A 138 -8.49 -0.52 13.99
N ILE A 139 -7.82 0.60 13.69
CA ILE A 139 -7.60 1.65 14.69
C ILE A 139 -8.92 2.27 15.13
N MET A 140 -9.80 2.63 14.20
CA MET A 140 -11.09 3.22 14.56
C MET A 140 -11.95 2.28 15.39
N GLU A 141 -11.96 0.97 15.07
CA GLU A 141 -12.68 -0.04 15.85
C GLU A 141 -12.23 -0.10 17.31
N ILE A 142 -10.93 0.06 17.60
CA ILE A 142 -10.40 0.13 18.99
C ILE A 142 -11.02 1.30 19.76
N PHE A 143 -11.33 2.39 19.07
CA PHE A 143 -11.98 3.57 19.67
C PHE A 143 -13.52 3.55 19.55
N GLY A 144 -14.11 2.41 19.18
CA GLY A 144 -15.56 2.26 19.04
C GLY A 144 -16.14 3.09 17.89
N ILE A 145 -15.37 3.29 16.82
CA ILE A 145 -15.77 4.02 15.61
C ILE A 145 -15.80 3.03 14.44
N THR A 146 -16.88 3.05 13.69
CA THR A 146 -17.04 2.29 12.46
C THR A 146 -17.13 3.21 11.25
N TYR A 147 -17.14 2.67 10.06
CA TYR A 147 -17.36 3.47 8.84
C TYR A 147 -18.76 4.08 8.76
N ASN A 148 -19.73 3.59 9.56
CA ASN A 148 -21.05 4.23 9.69
C ASN A 148 -21.00 5.54 10.49
N ASP A 149 -19.97 5.72 11.31
CA ASP A 149 -19.81 6.91 12.15
C ASP A 149 -19.03 8.04 11.47
N ILE A 150 -18.47 7.79 10.29
CA ILE A 150 -17.70 8.76 9.49
C ILE A 150 -18.26 8.85 8.06
N LYS A 151 -17.65 9.69 7.23
CA LYS A 151 -17.86 9.73 5.77
C LYS A 151 -16.59 9.22 5.09
N PRO A 152 -16.42 7.89 4.93
CA PRO A 152 -15.17 7.33 4.43
C PRO A 152 -14.93 7.72 2.97
N GLN A 153 -13.68 8.05 2.65
CA GLN A 153 -13.21 8.35 1.31
C GLN A 153 -12.04 7.42 0.98
N TYR A 154 -12.18 6.64 -0.08
CA TYR A 154 -11.14 5.70 -0.52
C TYR A 154 -10.21 6.39 -1.50
N LEU A 155 -9.18 7.06 -0.98
CA LEU A 155 -8.27 7.91 -1.73
C LEU A 155 -6.83 7.42 -1.60
N SER A 156 -6.06 7.56 -2.67
CA SER A 156 -4.61 7.46 -2.63
C SER A 156 -4.02 8.61 -1.78
N PHE A 157 -2.75 8.50 -1.37
CA PHE A 157 -2.11 9.55 -0.56
C PHE A 157 -2.07 10.90 -1.28
N GLY A 158 -1.86 10.89 -2.61
CA GLY A 158 -1.87 12.12 -3.40
C GLY A 158 -3.24 12.79 -3.44
N GLU A 159 -4.29 12.00 -3.68
CA GLU A 159 -5.68 12.50 -3.67
C GLU A 159 -6.09 12.98 -2.27
N ALA A 160 -5.71 12.25 -1.22
CA ALA A 160 -5.98 12.64 0.16
C ALA A 160 -5.27 13.97 0.53
N ALA A 161 -4.01 14.14 0.14
CA ALA A 161 -3.27 15.39 0.35
C ALA A 161 -3.97 16.58 -0.34
N ASN A 162 -4.39 16.41 -1.60
CA ASN A 162 -5.16 17.42 -2.33
C ASN A 162 -6.52 17.66 -1.66
N GLY A 163 -7.23 16.61 -1.28
CA GLY A 163 -8.52 16.70 -0.61
C GLY A 163 -8.46 17.45 0.72
N LEU A 164 -7.39 17.27 1.51
CA LEU A 164 -7.14 18.06 2.72
C LEU A 164 -6.90 19.53 2.38
N LYS A 165 -6.02 19.80 1.42
CA LYS A 165 -5.64 21.14 0.98
C LYS A 165 -6.83 21.94 0.45
N ASP A 166 -7.68 21.28 -0.32
CA ASP A 166 -8.87 21.88 -0.93
C ASP A 166 -10.08 21.91 0.04
N GLY A 167 -9.96 21.35 1.24
CA GLY A 167 -11.03 21.29 2.23
C GLY A 167 -12.13 20.29 1.92
N ASN A 168 -11.91 19.37 0.96
CA ASN A 168 -12.88 18.33 0.56
C ASN A 168 -12.96 17.18 1.54
N ILE A 169 -11.90 16.95 2.33
CA ILE A 169 -11.86 15.99 3.45
C ILE A 169 -11.35 16.70 4.71
N ASP A 170 -11.54 16.08 5.86
CA ASP A 170 -11.23 16.66 7.16
C ASP A 170 -10.02 15.98 7.82
N ALA A 171 -9.79 14.70 7.52
CA ALA A 171 -8.63 13.94 7.98
C ALA A 171 -8.26 12.84 6.97
N ALA A 172 -7.04 12.33 7.07
CA ALA A 172 -6.55 11.23 6.26
C ALA A 172 -5.67 10.28 7.08
N PHE A 173 -5.85 8.97 6.88
CA PHE A 173 -4.91 7.95 7.32
C PHE A 173 -3.80 7.79 6.28
N VAL A 174 -2.57 7.70 6.77
CA VAL A 174 -1.37 7.45 5.97
C VAL A 174 -0.53 6.41 6.69
N THR A 175 -0.32 5.25 6.06
CA THR A 175 0.61 4.23 6.54
C THR A 175 1.78 4.19 5.58
N ALA A 176 2.91 4.78 5.99
CA ALA A 176 4.08 4.93 5.14
C ALA A 176 5.35 5.20 5.95
N GLY A 177 6.50 5.13 5.30
CA GLY A 177 7.75 5.62 5.88
C GLY A 177 7.65 7.11 6.22
N ALA A 178 8.26 7.53 7.33
CA ALA A 178 8.31 8.92 7.75
C ALA A 178 9.76 9.45 7.66
N PRO A 179 9.98 10.62 7.01
CA PRO A 179 9.00 11.42 6.28
C PRO A 179 8.56 10.78 4.95
N THR A 180 7.31 11.02 4.53
CA THR A 180 6.84 10.70 3.19
C THR A 180 7.06 11.87 2.25
N ALA A 181 7.18 11.58 0.96
CA ALA A 181 7.51 12.57 -0.07
C ALA A 181 6.45 13.66 -0.31
N ARG A 182 5.34 13.65 0.44
CA ARG A 182 4.26 14.65 0.36
C ARG A 182 3.55 14.84 1.70
#